data_b13611a0a0fb23506c4188dbc69125b5
#
_entry.id   b13611a0a0fb23506c4188dbc69125b5
#
_cell.length_a   1.000
_cell.length_b   1.000
_cell.length_c   1.000
_cell.angle_alpha   90.00
_cell.angle_beta   90.00
_cell.angle_gamma   90.00
#
_symmetry.space_group_name_H-M   'P 1'
#
loop_
_entity.id
_entity.type
_entity.pdbx_description
1 polymer ?
#
loop_
_entity_poly.entity_id
_entity_poly.type
_entity_poly.pdbx_seq_one_letter_code
_entity_poly.pdbx_strand_id
1 'polypeptide(L)'
;MSELNNKIRERLNKLATTNISDALDALGLKGATYGIRPIVEIEGTPKIVGEAVTIKITAAGLTKSKHHLGVKAIDFAKTGDVIVIDNGGRIDTSCWGGVLANGAKVKGISGVVIDGACRDVDDYIEINFPVYARGSVVATARGRIMEEATNVIIQFGGVQVRPGDIVVGDYSGVVVIPKEKLEEVISKAEVLSLIHISEPTRPLYIS
;
A
#
# COMPACT_ATOMS: atom_id res chain seq x y z
N MET A 1 15.03 11.87 -1.67
CA MET A 1 14.10 11.45 -2.73
C MET A 1 14.13 9.94 -2.77
N SER A 2 12.98 9.30 -3.00
CA SER A 2 12.87 7.84 -3.25
C SER A 2 13.85 7.44 -4.38
N GLU A 3 14.40 6.23 -4.30
CA GLU A 3 15.28 5.70 -5.36
C GLU A 3 14.49 5.38 -6.64
N LEU A 4 13.16 5.30 -6.54
CA LEU A 4 12.28 5.08 -7.67
C LEU A 4 12.35 6.25 -8.67
N ASN A 5 12.95 6.00 -9.82
CA ASN A 5 13.14 6.98 -10.88
C ASN A 5 11.78 7.55 -11.34
N ASN A 6 11.71 8.84 -11.61
CA ASN A 6 10.49 9.53 -12.07
C ASN A 6 9.90 8.87 -13.34
N LYS A 7 10.71 8.43 -14.28
CA LYS A 7 10.26 7.73 -15.50
C LYS A 7 9.54 6.43 -15.18
N ILE A 8 10.03 5.66 -14.22
CA ILE A 8 9.40 4.41 -13.76
C ILE A 8 8.08 4.72 -13.05
N ARG A 9 8.07 5.74 -12.18
CA ARG A 9 6.85 6.20 -11.50
C ARG A 9 5.77 6.63 -12.48
N GLU A 10 6.12 7.36 -13.54
CA GLU A 10 5.18 7.76 -14.61
C GLU A 10 4.60 6.56 -15.35
N ARG A 11 5.41 5.53 -15.65
CA ARG A 11 4.95 4.29 -16.28
C ARG A 11 3.96 3.55 -15.37
N LEU A 12 4.29 3.37 -14.09
CA LEU A 12 3.42 2.73 -13.11
C LEU A 12 2.10 3.52 -12.90
N ASN A 13 2.15 4.84 -12.93
CA ASN A 13 0.95 5.67 -12.80
C ASN A 13 -0.05 5.48 -13.96
N LYS A 14 0.41 5.06 -15.13
CA LYS A 14 -0.43 4.76 -16.29
C LYS A 14 -1.04 3.36 -16.27
N LEU A 15 -0.53 2.46 -15.45
CA LEU A 15 -0.98 1.07 -15.38
C LEU A 15 -2.02 0.88 -14.27
N ALA A 16 -3.11 0.20 -14.54
CA ALA A 16 -4.02 -0.25 -13.50
C ALA A 16 -3.38 -1.35 -12.65
N THR A 17 -3.74 -1.45 -11.36
CA THR A 17 -3.26 -2.52 -10.48
C THR A 17 -3.63 -3.91 -11.01
N THR A 18 -4.75 -4.03 -11.73
CA THR A 18 -5.17 -5.27 -12.41
C THR A 18 -4.19 -5.69 -13.50
N ASN A 19 -3.72 -4.77 -14.35
CA ASN A 19 -2.71 -5.08 -15.37
C ASN A 19 -1.38 -5.53 -14.74
N ILE A 20 -1.00 -4.91 -13.60
CA ILE A 20 0.20 -5.29 -12.86
C ILE A 20 0.03 -6.68 -12.23
N SER A 21 -1.14 -6.98 -11.67
CA SER A 21 -1.47 -8.30 -11.13
C SER A 21 -1.37 -9.40 -12.19
N ASP A 22 -1.98 -9.18 -13.37
CA ASP A 22 -1.93 -10.12 -14.47
C ASP A 22 -0.49 -10.35 -14.96
N ALA A 23 0.33 -9.29 -14.98
CA ALA A 23 1.74 -9.41 -15.32
C ALA A 23 2.54 -10.22 -14.30
N LEU A 24 2.28 -10.01 -12.99
CA LEU A 24 2.88 -10.79 -11.92
C LEU A 24 2.51 -12.27 -12.04
N ASP A 25 1.23 -12.59 -12.25
CA ASP A 25 0.76 -13.96 -12.43
C ASP A 25 1.40 -14.62 -13.64
N ALA A 26 1.51 -13.90 -14.76
CA ALA A 26 2.18 -14.40 -15.98
C ALA A 26 3.68 -14.70 -15.78
N LEU A 27 4.31 -14.06 -14.77
CA LEU A 27 5.70 -14.30 -14.37
C LEU A 27 5.84 -15.30 -13.21
N GLY A 28 4.73 -15.91 -12.76
CA GLY A 28 4.71 -16.84 -11.63
C GLY A 28 4.98 -16.15 -10.27
N LEU A 29 4.75 -14.84 -10.17
CA LEU A 29 4.96 -14.04 -8.96
C LEU A 29 3.64 -13.76 -8.26
N LYS A 30 3.67 -13.71 -6.93
CA LYS A 30 2.51 -13.32 -6.12
C LYS A 30 2.70 -11.89 -5.63
N GLY A 31 1.78 -10.99 -5.97
CA GLY A 31 1.86 -9.59 -5.53
C GLY A 31 0.50 -8.93 -5.31
N ALA A 32 -0.60 -9.56 -5.72
CA ALA A 32 -1.95 -9.08 -5.44
C ALA A 32 -2.30 -9.28 -3.96
N THR A 33 -2.75 -8.23 -3.29
CA THR A 33 -3.17 -8.28 -1.89
C THR A 33 -4.69 -8.43 -1.77
N TYR A 34 -5.15 -8.96 -0.64
CA TYR A 34 -6.57 -9.24 -0.43
C TYR A 34 -7.18 -8.36 0.66
N GLY A 35 -8.38 -7.83 0.39
CA GLY A 35 -9.22 -7.14 1.37
C GLY A 35 -8.72 -5.75 1.78
N ILE A 36 -7.73 -5.18 1.09
CA ILE A 36 -7.18 -3.85 1.35
C ILE A 36 -7.64 -2.91 0.24
N ARG A 37 -8.37 -1.86 0.61
CA ARG A 37 -9.02 -0.92 -0.32
C ARG A 37 -8.76 0.52 0.12
N PRO A 38 -8.91 1.52 -0.76
CA PRO A 38 -8.95 2.90 -0.34
C PRO A 38 -10.07 3.10 0.70
N ILE A 39 -9.75 3.79 1.80
CA ILE A 39 -10.72 4.08 2.87
C ILE A 39 -11.51 5.34 2.56
N VAL A 40 -10.93 6.24 1.79
CA VAL A 40 -11.55 7.50 1.41
C VAL A 40 -11.45 7.72 -0.08
N GLU A 41 -12.44 8.38 -0.65
CA GLU A 41 -12.33 9.01 -1.94
C GLU A 41 -11.65 10.37 -1.75
N ILE A 42 -10.51 10.55 -2.40
CA ILE A 42 -9.76 11.81 -2.40
C ILE A 42 -9.87 12.46 -3.78
N GLU A 43 -9.69 13.77 -3.85
CA GLU A 43 -9.67 14.47 -5.14
C GLU A 43 -8.59 13.87 -6.08
N GLY A 44 -9.02 13.54 -7.29
CA GLY A 44 -8.20 12.85 -8.27
C GLY A 44 -8.23 11.34 -8.13
N THR A 45 -7.27 10.67 -8.75
CA THR A 45 -7.13 9.22 -8.64
C THR A 45 -6.41 8.89 -7.32
N PRO A 46 -6.94 8.04 -6.44
CA PRO A 46 -6.28 7.66 -5.19
C PRO A 46 -5.08 6.75 -5.45
N LYS A 47 -4.35 7.00 -6.53
CA LYS A 47 -3.23 6.18 -6.94
C LYS A 47 -2.01 6.48 -6.11
N ILE A 48 -1.45 5.44 -5.50
CA ILE A 48 -0.17 5.49 -4.82
C ILE A 48 0.85 4.66 -5.57
N VAL A 49 2.07 5.18 -5.65
CA VAL A 49 3.24 4.47 -6.20
C VAL A 49 4.44 4.85 -5.36
N GLY A 50 5.15 3.87 -4.79
CA GLY A 50 6.36 4.15 -4.02
C GLY A 50 7.09 2.91 -3.53
N GLU A 51 8.29 3.11 -2.99
CA GLU A 51 9.04 2.07 -2.30
C GLU A 51 8.46 1.82 -0.92
N ALA A 52 8.40 0.55 -0.51
CA ALA A 52 7.85 0.13 0.76
C ALA A 52 8.76 0.46 1.94
N VAL A 53 8.25 1.20 2.91
CA VAL A 53 8.78 1.27 4.28
C VAL A 53 7.85 0.49 5.18
N THR A 54 8.32 -0.64 5.72
CA THR A 54 7.45 -1.61 6.38
C THR A 54 7.40 -1.42 7.89
N ILE A 55 6.22 -1.71 8.48
CA ILE A 55 5.99 -1.77 9.93
C ILE A 55 5.37 -3.11 10.26
N LYS A 56 5.96 -3.82 11.23
CA LYS A 56 5.38 -5.01 11.81
C LYS A 56 4.78 -4.68 13.17
N ILE A 57 3.52 -5.04 13.37
CA ILE A 57 2.77 -4.82 14.60
C ILE A 57 2.49 -6.15 15.29
N THR A 58 2.48 -6.12 16.61
CA THR A 58 2.09 -7.26 17.45
C THR A 58 1.15 -6.80 18.56
N ALA A 59 0.52 -7.76 19.26
CA ALA A 59 -0.30 -7.47 20.42
C ALA A 59 0.54 -6.84 21.55
N ALA A 60 -0.03 -5.88 22.27
CA ALA A 60 0.60 -5.33 23.46
C ALA A 60 0.66 -6.42 24.56
N GLY A 61 1.77 -6.43 25.30
CA GLY A 61 2.02 -7.37 26.39
C GLY A 61 2.92 -6.76 27.46
N LEU A 62 3.75 -7.57 28.09
CA LEU A 62 4.71 -7.11 29.10
C LEU A 62 5.83 -6.28 28.46
N THR A 63 6.22 -6.60 27.23
CA THR A 63 7.19 -5.82 26.46
C THR A 63 6.51 -4.53 25.97
N LYS A 64 7.18 -3.41 26.17
CA LYS A 64 6.69 -2.10 25.73
C LYS A 64 7.48 -1.62 24.51
N SER A 65 6.78 -1.01 23.56
CA SER A 65 7.45 -0.26 22.48
C SER A 65 8.27 0.91 23.04
N LYS A 66 9.46 1.10 22.51
CA LYS A 66 10.33 2.23 22.87
C LYS A 66 9.88 3.55 22.21
N HIS A 67 9.08 3.47 21.17
CA HIS A 67 8.65 4.59 20.33
C HIS A 67 7.14 4.58 20.13
N HIS A 68 6.59 5.74 19.79
CA HIS A 68 5.21 5.82 19.32
C HIS A 68 5.10 5.09 17.98
N LEU A 69 4.05 4.28 17.84
CA LEU A 69 3.77 3.48 16.66
C LEU A 69 3.80 4.37 15.40
N GLY A 70 4.51 3.93 14.37
CA GLY A 70 4.59 4.58 13.06
C GLY A 70 5.57 5.74 12.92
N VAL A 71 5.99 6.37 14.02
CA VAL A 71 6.90 7.55 13.97
C VAL A 71 8.24 7.18 13.33
N LYS A 72 8.80 6.05 13.73
CA LYS A 72 10.09 5.59 13.20
C LYS A 72 10.03 5.33 11.69
N ALA A 73 8.91 4.81 11.18
CA ALA A 73 8.74 4.57 9.75
C ALA A 73 8.64 5.89 8.97
N ILE A 74 7.94 6.91 9.52
CA ILE A 74 7.88 8.25 8.94
C ILE A 74 9.29 8.87 8.89
N ASP A 75 10.10 8.71 9.93
CA ASP A 75 11.48 9.22 9.94
C ASP A 75 12.36 8.55 8.89
N PHE A 76 12.23 7.24 8.72
CA PHE A 76 12.97 6.44 7.72
C PHE A 76 12.57 6.76 6.29
N ALA A 77 11.27 7.00 6.06
CA ALA A 77 10.72 7.18 4.73
C ALA A 77 11.29 8.41 4.03
N LYS A 78 11.48 8.28 2.73
CA LYS A 78 11.82 9.36 1.81
C LYS A 78 10.55 9.89 1.15
N THR A 79 10.63 11.10 0.61
CA THR A 79 9.55 11.66 -0.22
C THR A 79 9.20 10.71 -1.36
N GLY A 80 7.93 10.37 -1.49
CA GLY A 80 7.41 9.46 -2.50
C GLY A 80 7.37 7.98 -2.08
N ASP A 81 7.84 7.61 -0.90
CA ASP A 81 7.70 6.25 -0.38
C ASP A 81 6.27 5.94 0.05
N VAL A 82 5.97 4.68 0.27
CA VAL A 82 4.69 4.18 0.81
C VAL A 82 4.97 3.43 2.12
N ILE A 83 4.24 3.78 3.18
CA ILE A 83 4.30 3.03 4.44
C ILE A 83 3.38 1.81 4.32
N VAL A 84 3.91 0.63 4.64
CA VAL A 84 3.21 -0.66 4.58
C VAL A 84 3.13 -1.25 5.98
N ILE A 85 1.91 -1.47 6.49
CA ILE A 85 1.69 -1.88 7.88
C ILE A 85 1.07 -3.27 7.94
N ASP A 86 1.81 -4.20 8.53
CA ASP A 86 1.31 -5.52 8.94
C ASP A 86 0.69 -5.42 10.35
N ASN A 87 -0.63 -5.33 10.42
CA ASN A 87 -1.40 -5.45 11.68
C ASN A 87 -2.13 -6.80 11.78
N GLY A 88 -1.66 -7.81 11.05
CA GLY A 88 -2.19 -9.17 11.08
C GLY A 88 -3.64 -9.29 10.64
N GLY A 89 -4.13 -8.40 9.78
CA GLY A 89 -5.53 -8.37 9.33
C GLY A 89 -6.53 -7.86 10.38
N ARG A 90 -6.10 -7.38 11.53
CA ARG A 90 -6.96 -6.96 12.65
C ARG A 90 -7.81 -5.75 12.31
N ILE A 91 -9.10 -5.87 12.58
CA ILE A 91 -10.12 -4.80 12.37
C ILE A 91 -10.72 -4.29 13.69
N ASP A 92 -10.30 -4.83 14.83
CA ASP A 92 -10.77 -4.46 16.16
C ASP A 92 -9.98 -3.30 16.78
N THR A 93 -8.84 -2.95 16.20
CA THR A 93 -7.92 -1.93 16.73
C THR A 93 -7.23 -1.20 15.60
N SER A 94 -7.26 0.15 15.66
CA SER A 94 -6.56 0.97 14.67
C SER A 94 -5.06 1.02 14.95
N CYS A 95 -4.27 0.99 13.88
CA CYS A 95 -2.81 1.16 13.95
C CYS A 95 -2.31 2.44 13.26
N TRP A 96 -3.22 3.23 12.67
CA TRP A 96 -2.92 4.48 11.98
C TRP A 96 -4.04 5.49 12.19
N GLY A 97 -3.72 6.77 12.35
CA GLY A 97 -4.70 7.83 12.57
C GLY A 97 -4.21 9.17 12.05
N GLY A 98 -5.01 10.22 12.23
CA GLY A 98 -4.82 11.56 11.66
C GLY A 98 -3.47 12.20 11.97
N VAL A 99 -2.96 12.09 13.20
CA VAL A 99 -1.65 12.63 13.59
C VAL A 99 -0.52 12.04 12.74
N LEU A 100 -0.52 10.72 12.53
CA LEU A 100 0.49 10.05 11.71
C LEU A 100 0.32 10.39 10.24
N ALA A 101 -0.92 10.50 9.75
CA ALA A 101 -1.22 10.87 8.37
C ALA A 101 -0.72 12.29 8.05
N ASN A 102 -0.94 13.25 8.96
CA ASN A 102 -0.40 14.60 8.83
C ASN A 102 1.14 14.59 8.77
N GLY A 103 1.80 13.86 9.67
CA GLY A 103 3.26 13.71 9.65
C GLY A 103 3.78 13.11 8.34
N ALA A 104 3.11 12.07 7.85
CA ALA A 104 3.44 11.42 6.58
C ALA A 104 3.23 12.37 5.38
N LYS A 105 2.13 13.12 5.37
CA LYS A 105 1.84 14.13 4.34
C LYS A 105 2.92 15.21 4.27
N VAL A 106 3.32 15.78 5.42
CA VAL A 106 4.39 16.80 5.51
C VAL A 106 5.72 16.25 5.03
N LYS A 107 6.02 14.98 5.32
CA LYS A 107 7.23 14.30 4.85
C LYS A 107 7.22 14.04 3.33
N GLY A 108 6.06 14.16 2.67
CA GLY A 108 5.90 13.88 1.24
C GLY A 108 5.78 12.39 0.93
N ILE A 109 5.34 11.58 1.89
CA ILE A 109 5.03 10.16 1.70
C ILE A 109 3.82 10.04 0.78
N SER A 110 3.85 9.11 -0.20
CA SER A 110 2.80 8.95 -1.21
C SER A 110 1.48 8.42 -0.65
N GLY A 111 1.53 7.69 0.45
CA GLY A 111 0.35 7.11 1.10
C GLY A 111 0.72 6.02 2.09
N VAL A 112 -0.30 5.46 2.74
CA VAL A 112 -0.14 4.33 3.66
C VAL A 112 -1.08 3.20 3.26
N VAL A 113 -0.60 1.96 3.35
CA VAL A 113 -1.38 0.74 3.13
C VAL A 113 -1.31 -0.13 4.37
N ILE A 114 -2.46 -0.66 4.82
CA ILE A 114 -2.62 -1.26 6.14
C ILE A 114 -3.31 -2.61 6.03
N ASP A 115 -2.64 -3.67 6.41
CA ASP A 115 -3.28 -4.97 6.63
C ASP A 115 -3.94 -4.99 8.02
N GLY A 116 -5.04 -4.25 8.13
CA GLY A 116 -5.76 -4.01 9.38
C GLY A 116 -6.67 -2.79 9.30
N ALA A 117 -6.98 -2.19 10.46
CA ALA A 117 -7.85 -1.03 10.56
C ALA A 117 -7.09 0.27 10.84
N CYS A 118 -7.64 1.38 10.34
CA CYS A 118 -7.25 2.75 10.64
C CYS A 118 -8.35 3.47 11.45
N ARG A 119 -8.15 4.74 11.78
CA ARG A 119 -9.15 5.65 12.39
C ARG A 119 -8.96 7.08 11.90
N ASP A 120 -9.75 8.02 12.36
CA ASP A 120 -9.68 9.45 12.02
C ASP A 120 -9.81 9.67 10.49
N VAL A 121 -10.82 9.03 9.90
CA VAL A 121 -11.02 8.98 8.43
C VAL A 121 -11.26 10.37 7.85
N ASP A 122 -11.98 11.25 8.59
CA ASP A 122 -12.27 12.62 8.15
C ASP A 122 -10.97 13.44 7.99
N ASP A 123 -9.97 13.20 8.84
CA ASP A 123 -8.65 13.88 8.73
C ASP A 123 -7.97 13.53 7.39
N TYR A 124 -8.12 12.30 6.88
CA TYR A 124 -7.51 11.89 5.61
C TYR A 124 -8.13 12.63 4.43
N ILE A 125 -9.44 12.87 4.48
CA ILE A 125 -10.16 13.64 3.47
C ILE A 125 -9.69 15.10 3.52
N GLU A 126 -9.68 15.71 4.71
CA GLU A 126 -9.28 17.10 4.90
C GLU A 126 -7.87 17.39 4.36
N ILE A 127 -6.91 16.50 4.67
CA ILE A 127 -5.54 16.68 4.21
C ILE A 127 -5.27 16.08 2.82
N ASN A 128 -6.28 15.48 2.15
CA ASN A 128 -6.13 14.78 0.87
C ASN A 128 -4.94 13.79 0.88
N PHE A 129 -4.97 12.82 1.82
CA PHE A 129 -3.91 11.83 2.00
C PHE A 129 -4.41 10.41 1.78
N PRO A 130 -3.83 9.64 0.83
CA PRO A 130 -4.28 8.30 0.50
C PRO A 130 -4.02 7.29 1.63
N VAL A 131 -5.09 6.64 2.11
CA VAL A 131 -5.03 5.56 3.09
C VAL A 131 -5.80 4.36 2.57
N TYR A 132 -5.14 3.21 2.53
CA TYR A 132 -5.72 1.92 2.16
C TYR A 132 -5.70 1.01 3.37
N ALA A 133 -6.83 0.36 3.67
CA ALA A 133 -6.94 -0.53 4.82
C ALA A 133 -8.02 -1.60 4.59
N ARG A 134 -8.16 -2.53 5.55
CA ARG A 134 -9.30 -3.44 5.61
C ARG A 134 -10.58 -2.77 6.10
N GLY A 135 -10.45 -1.65 6.80
CA GLY A 135 -11.56 -0.88 7.34
C GLY A 135 -11.11 0.18 8.34
N SER A 136 -12.07 0.83 8.96
CA SER A 136 -11.84 1.80 10.02
C SER A 136 -12.50 1.38 11.33
N VAL A 137 -11.92 1.78 12.47
CA VAL A 137 -12.42 1.51 13.82
C VAL A 137 -12.04 2.63 14.76
N VAL A 138 -12.91 2.97 15.70
CA VAL A 138 -12.65 4.05 16.67
C VAL A 138 -11.66 3.66 17.77
N ALA A 139 -11.43 2.34 17.98
CA ALA A 139 -10.56 1.85 19.04
C ALA A 139 -9.08 2.18 18.79
N THR A 140 -8.45 2.82 19.77
CA THR A 140 -7.03 3.21 19.71
C THR A 140 -6.06 2.03 19.86
N ALA A 141 -4.87 2.16 19.29
CA ALA A 141 -3.73 1.24 19.45
C ALA A 141 -3.25 1.09 20.92
N ARG A 142 -3.39 2.18 21.72
CA ARG A 142 -2.81 2.26 23.06
C ARG A 142 -3.28 1.11 23.96
N GLY A 143 -2.33 0.33 24.47
CA GLY A 143 -2.58 -0.81 25.35
C GLY A 143 -3.11 -2.06 24.65
N ARG A 144 -3.30 -2.05 23.33
CA ARG A 144 -3.81 -3.17 22.55
C ARG A 144 -2.79 -3.77 21.60
N ILE A 145 -2.04 -2.90 20.94
CA ILE A 145 -0.99 -3.28 19.99
C ILE A 145 0.26 -2.43 20.21
N MET A 146 1.38 -2.91 19.67
CA MET A 146 2.65 -2.21 19.69
C MET A 146 3.42 -2.45 18.39
N GLU A 147 4.28 -1.52 18.02
CA GLU A 147 5.24 -1.71 16.95
C GLU A 147 6.31 -2.72 17.40
N GLU A 148 6.40 -3.85 16.69
CA GLU A 148 7.42 -4.87 16.92
C GLU A 148 8.72 -4.49 16.23
N ALA A 149 8.63 -4.12 14.94
CA ALA A 149 9.78 -3.75 14.13
C ALA A 149 9.41 -2.82 12.98
N THR A 150 10.39 -2.02 12.54
CA THR A 150 10.31 -1.14 11.37
C THR A 150 11.34 -1.56 10.35
N ASN A 151 11.00 -1.47 9.07
CA ASN A 151 11.88 -1.75 7.93
C ASN A 151 12.41 -3.19 7.92
N VAL A 152 11.51 -4.14 8.15
CA VAL A 152 11.73 -5.59 8.15
C VAL A 152 10.81 -6.28 7.14
N ILE A 153 11.08 -7.55 6.84
CA ILE A 153 10.17 -8.37 6.04
C ILE A 153 8.86 -8.58 6.81
N ILE A 154 7.72 -8.38 6.15
CA ILE A 154 6.39 -8.53 6.71
C ILE A 154 5.51 -9.40 5.82
N GLN A 155 4.39 -9.88 6.39
CA GLN A 155 3.26 -10.40 5.65
C GLN A 155 2.24 -9.28 5.48
N PHE A 156 1.71 -9.08 4.28
CA PHE A 156 0.78 -8.00 3.99
C PHE A 156 -0.28 -8.46 2.99
N GLY A 157 -1.53 -8.58 3.42
CA GLY A 157 -2.64 -8.97 2.54
C GLY A 157 -2.43 -10.30 1.81
N GLY A 158 -1.72 -11.25 2.42
CA GLY A 158 -1.42 -12.56 1.85
C GLY A 158 -0.13 -12.65 1.04
N VAL A 159 0.64 -11.56 0.91
CA VAL A 159 1.93 -11.53 0.21
C VAL A 159 3.07 -11.16 1.14
N GLN A 160 4.29 -11.60 0.82
CA GLN A 160 5.50 -11.14 1.49
C GLN A 160 5.89 -9.77 0.93
N VAL A 161 6.21 -8.82 1.83
CA VAL A 161 6.73 -7.50 1.45
C VAL A 161 8.05 -7.25 2.15
N ARG A 162 9.05 -6.87 1.37
CA ARG A 162 10.36 -6.47 1.86
C ARG A 162 10.50 -4.96 1.81
N PRO A 163 11.29 -4.35 2.68
CA PRO A 163 11.69 -2.96 2.52
C PRO A 163 12.24 -2.70 1.11
N GLY A 164 11.72 -1.65 0.45
CA GLY A 164 12.13 -1.26 -0.89
C GLY A 164 11.38 -1.96 -2.04
N ASP A 165 10.52 -2.96 -1.79
CA ASP A 165 9.60 -3.48 -2.80
C ASP A 165 8.65 -2.36 -3.25
N ILE A 166 8.14 -2.43 -4.48
CA ILE A 166 7.32 -1.37 -5.04
C ILE A 166 5.84 -1.62 -4.77
N VAL A 167 5.20 -0.65 -4.18
CA VAL A 167 3.77 -0.67 -3.87
C VAL A 167 3.02 0.19 -4.86
N VAL A 168 1.98 -0.37 -5.47
CA VAL A 168 1.05 0.35 -6.33
C VAL A 168 -0.37 0.11 -5.82
N GLY A 169 -1.12 1.18 -5.60
CA GLY A 169 -2.53 1.11 -5.18
C GLY A 169 -3.41 1.98 -6.06
N ASP A 170 -4.62 1.50 -6.31
CA ASP A 170 -5.72 2.23 -6.95
C ASP A 170 -7.08 1.79 -6.36
N TYR A 171 -8.20 2.18 -6.96
CA TYR A 171 -9.54 1.78 -6.47
C TYR A 171 -9.76 0.26 -6.42
N SER A 172 -9.07 -0.51 -7.25
CA SER A 172 -9.19 -1.98 -7.27
C SER A 172 -8.47 -2.64 -6.09
N GLY A 173 -7.48 -1.97 -5.50
CA GLY A 173 -6.72 -2.46 -4.36
C GLY A 173 -5.23 -2.17 -4.46
N VAL A 174 -4.43 -3.03 -3.85
CA VAL A 174 -2.98 -2.85 -3.73
C VAL A 174 -2.26 -4.05 -4.33
N VAL A 175 -1.20 -3.78 -5.09
CA VAL A 175 -0.25 -4.80 -5.57
C VAL A 175 1.16 -4.44 -5.11
N VAL A 176 1.97 -5.47 -4.88
CA VAL A 176 3.38 -5.34 -4.49
C VAL A 176 4.25 -6.03 -5.53
N ILE A 177 5.25 -5.31 -6.01
CA ILE A 177 6.20 -5.80 -7.02
C ILE A 177 7.57 -5.97 -6.35
N PRO A 178 8.17 -7.15 -6.38
CA PRO A 178 9.55 -7.33 -5.94
C PRO A 178 10.50 -6.38 -6.69
N LYS A 179 11.34 -5.64 -5.96
CA LYS A 179 12.20 -4.58 -6.54
C LYS A 179 13.02 -5.10 -7.73
N GLU A 180 13.54 -6.32 -7.64
CA GLU A 180 14.39 -6.93 -8.67
C GLU A 180 13.63 -7.29 -9.96
N LYS A 181 12.29 -7.36 -9.88
CA LYS A 181 11.42 -7.74 -10.99
C LYS A 181 10.67 -6.55 -11.61
N LEU A 182 10.95 -5.34 -11.13
CA LEU A 182 10.19 -4.15 -11.46
C LEU A 182 10.09 -3.89 -12.97
N GLU A 183 11.21 -3.86 -13.69
CA GLU A 183 11.23 -3.59 -15.13
C GLU A 183 10.56 -4.70 -15.94
N GLU A 184 10.73 -5.95 -15.54
CA GLU A 184 10.11 -7.11 -16.19
C GLU A 184 8.58 -7.05 -16.04
N VAL A 185 8.10 -6.77 -14.83
CA VAL A 185 6.66 -6.63 -14.53
C VAL A 185 6.05 -5.45 -15.28
N ILE A 186 6.68 -4.27 -15.27
CA ILE A 186 6.17 -3.10 -15.98
C ILE A 186 6.06 -3.38 -17.48
N SER A 187 7.11 -3.91 -18.10
CA SER A 187 7.12 -4.21 -19.52
C SER A 187 6.02 -5.20 -19.91
N LYS A 188 5.80 -6.22 -19.07
CA LYS A 188 4.72 -7.19 -19.28
C LYS A 188 3.34 -6.57 -19.09
N ALA A 189 3.15 -5.73 -18.08
CA ALA A 189 1.88 -5.05 -17.79
C ALA A 189 1.51 -4.05 -18.90
N GLU A 190 2.49 -3.34 -19.47
CA GLU A 190 2.27 -2.43 -20.61
C GLU A 190 1.75 -3.18 -21.84
N VAL A 191 2.32 -4.36 -22.14
CA VAL A 191 1.85 -5.22 -23.24
C VAL A 191 0.40 -5.67 -23.01
N LEU A 192 0.09 -6.15 -21.80
CA LEU A 192 -1.26 -6.61 -21.45
C LEU A 192 -2.28 -5.45 -21.50
N SER A 193 -1.91 -4.26 -21.04
CA SER A 193 -2.77 -3.07 -21.12
C SER A 193 -3.12 -2.72 -22.56
N LEU A 194 -2.19 -2.81 -23.51
CA LEU A 194 -2.44 -2.56 -24.93
C LEU A 194 -3.41 -3.58 -25.55
N ILE A 195 -3.31 -4.85 -25.15
CA ILE A 195 -4.21 -5.90 -25.64
C ILE A 195 -5.66 -5.63 -25.22
N HIS A 196 -5.89 -5.24 -23.96
CA HIS A 196 -7.23 -4.88 -23.46
C HIS A 196 -7.85 -3.67 -24.18
N ILE A 197 -7.04 -2.73 -24.65
CA ILE A 197 -7.52 -1.57 -25.40
C ILE A 197 -7.81 -1.94 -26.87
N SER A 198 -7.08 -2.90 -27.46
CA SER A 198 -7.16 -3.26 -28.86
C SER A 198 -8.15 -4.39 -29.18
N GLU A 199 -8.67 -5.11 -28.19
CA GLU A 199 -9.78 -6.05 -28.40
C GLU A 199 -11.13 -5.32 -28.25
N PRO A 200 -11.76 -4.87 -29.38
CA PRO A 200 -13.14 -4.42 -29.33
C PRO A 200 -13.99 -5.65 -28.98
N THR A 201 -14.81 -5.52 -27.96
CA THR A 201 -15.81 -6.47 -27.47
C THR A 201 -16.27 -7.45 -28.56
N ARG A 202 -15.74 -8.67 -28.57
CA ARG A 202 -16.41 -9.77 -29.27
C ARG A 202 -17.75 -9.97 -28.57
N PRO A 203 -18.90 -9.87 -29.28
CA PRO A 203 -20.17 -10.21 -28.67
C PRO A 203 -20.08 -11.67 -28.24
N LEU A 204 -20.31 -11.94 -26.96
CA LEU A 204 -20.56 -13.28 -26.47
C LEU A 204 -21.84 -13.76 -27.13
N TYR A 205 -21.72 -14.53 -28.21
CA TYR A 205 -22.83 -15.34 -28.69
C TYR A 205 -23.05 -16.43 -27.65
N ILE A 206 -24.02 -16.17 -26.75
CA ILE A 206 -24.60 -17.19 -25.91
C ILE A 206 -25.53 -18.00 -26.83
N SER A 207 -25.11 -19.20 -27.19
CA SER A 207 -25.96 -20.23 -27.80
C SER A 207 -26.61 -21.05 -26.73
#